data_461aa3bd6d82015a28df0816286f0914
#
_entry.id   461aa3bd6d82015a28df0816286f0914
#
_cell.length_a   1.000
_cell.length_b   1.000
_cell.length_c   1.000
_cell.angle_alpha   90.00
_cell.angle_beta   90.00
_cell.angle_gamma   90.00
#
_symmetry.space_group_name_H-M   'P 1'
#
loop_
_entity.id
_entity.type
_entity.pdbx_description
1 polymer ?
#
loop_
_entity_poly.entity_id
_entity_poly.type
_entity_poly.pdbx_seq_one_letter_code
_entity_poly.pdbx_strand_id
1 'polypeptide(L)' 'MMETTISLDGGQFRIGDYSIAGNYDDGYTVWRTEDGEDSDTLYDDISFEKCVVWCLNS' A
#
# COMPACT_ATOMS: atom_id res chain seq x y z
N MET A 1 21.06 -6.15 4.36
CA MET A 1 19.85 -5.53 4.87
C MET A 1 19.08 -4.88 3.72
N MET A 2 17.80 -5.16 3.66
CA MET A 2 16.98 -4.54 2.64
C MET A 2 16.51 -3.18 3.09
N GLU A 3 16.63 -2.20 2.22
CA GLU A 3 16.04 -0.90 2.45
C GLU A 3 14.62 -0.91 1.91
N THR A 4 13.69 -0.42 2.71
CA THR A 4 12.33 -0.21 2.25
C THR A 4 12.18 1.26 1.90
N THR A 5 11.88 1.53 0.65
CA THR A 5 11.68 2.89 0.17
C THR A 5 10.19 3.13 0.02
N ILE A 6 9.72 4.23 0.58
CA ILE A 6 8.35 4.68 0.40
C ILE A 6 8.39 5.80 -0.61
N SER A 7 7.64 5.64 -1.69
CA SER A 7 7.59 6.66 -2.73
C SER A 7 6.14 6.90 -3.15
N LEU A 8 5.88 8.11 -3.61
CA LEU A 8 4.57 8.48 -4.13
C LEU A 8 4.65 8.45 -5.65
N ASP A 9 3.78 7.67 -6.28
CA ASP A 9 3.78 7.53 -7.73
C ASP A 9 2.33 7.54 -8.21
N GLY A 10 1.95 8.63 -8.90
CA GLY A 10 0.61 8.74 -9.46
C GLY A 10 -0.52 8.69 -8.43
N GLY A 11 -0.30 9.23 -7.23
CA GLY A 11 -1.29 9.22 -6.17
C GLY A 11 -1.30 7.93 -5.35
N GLN A 12 -0.33 7.06 -5.58
CA GLN A 12 -0.19 5.80 -4.87
C GLN A 12 1.14 5.78 -4.13
N PHE A 13 1.14 5.21 -2.93
CA PHE A 13 2.37 4.99 -2.18
C PHE A 13 2.86 3.58 -2.44
N ARG A 14 4.15 3.45 -2.75
CA ARG A 14 4.78 2.16 -3.00
C ARG A 14 5.71 1.83 -1.84
N ILE A 15 5.53 0.64 -1.28
CA ILE A 15 6.34 0.14 -0.17
C ILE A 15 6.76 -1.28 -0.53
N GLY A 16 8.04 -1.44 -0.91
CA GLY A 16 8.52 -2.74 -1.37
C GLY A 16 7.73 -3.18 -2.60
N ASP A 17 7.11 -4.36 -2.51
CA ASP A 17 6.35 -4.94 -3.61
C ASP A 17 4.86 -4.53 -3.61
N TYR A 18 4.47 -3.65 -2.69
CA TYR A 18 3.07 -3.31 -2.48
C TYR A 18 2.80 -1.85 -2.80
N SER A 19 1.54 -1.57 -3.12
CA SER A 19 1.06 -0.21 -3.36
C SER A 19 -0.13 0.05 -2.45
N ILE A 20 -0.25 1.30 -2.02
CA ILE A 20 -1.34 1.74 -1.16
C ILE A 20 -2.00 2.96 -1.79
N ALA A 21 -3.31 2.96 -1.86
CA ALA A 21 -4.08 4.12 -2.32
C ALA A 21 -5.32 4.29 -1.46
N GLY A 22 -5.88 5.49 -1.50
CA GLY A 22 -7.09 5.80 -0.76
C GLY A 22 -6.97 7.14 -0.07
N ASN A 23 -7.85 7.35 0.89
CA ASN A 23 -7.86 8.58 1.67
C ASN A 23 -8.41 8.27 3.07
N TYR A 24 -8.33 9.25 3.96
CA TYR A 24 -8.75 9.04 5.34
C TYR A 24 -10.27 8.95 5.51
N ASP A 25 -11.04 9.39 4.52
CA ASP A 25 -12.50 9.31 4.58
C ASP A 25 -13.03 7.93 4.19
N ASP A 26 -12.47 7.36 3.13
CA ASP A 26 -12.92 6.09 2.57
C ASP A 26 -12.05 4.91 3.00
N GLY A 27 -10.89 5.21 3.56
CA GLY A 27 -9.92 4.20 3.94
C GLY A 27 -8.90 3.95 2.84
N TYR A 28 -7.94 3.09 3.14
CA TYR A 28 -6.83 2.78 2.24
C TYR A 28 -6.88 1.32 1.85
N THR A 29 -6.42 1.02 0.64
CA THR A 29 -6.33 -0.34 0.15
C THR A 29 -4.90 -0.64 -0.27
N VAL A 30 -4.51 -1.90 -0.09
CA VAL A 30 -3.16 -2.39 -0.42
C VAL A 30 -3.29 -3.50 -1.44
N TRP A 31 -2.45 -3.44 -2.48
CA TRP A 31 -2.38 -4.51 -3.48
C TRP A 31 -0.92 -4.71 -3.87
N ARG A 32 -0.65 -5.84 -4.54
CA ARG A 32 0.69 -6.09 -5.04
C ARG A 32 0.92 -5.23 -6.29
N THR A 33 1.97 -4.44 -6.27
CA THR A 33 2.24 -3.48 -7.34
C THR A 33 2.25 -4.12 -8.73
N GLU A 34 2.88 -5.28 -8.87
CA GLU A 34 2.98 -5.93 -10.17
C GLU A 34 1.64 -6.44 -10.71
N ASP A 35 0.68 -6.70 -9.82
CA ASP A 35 -0.64 -7.18 -10.23
C ASP A 35 -1.58 -6.04 -10.62
N GLY A 36 -1.24 -4.81 -10.25
CA GLY A 36 -2.01 -3.64 -10.60
C GLY A 36 -3.15 -3.36 -9.64
N GLU A 37 -3.69 -2.14 -9.76
CA GLU A 37 -4.76 -1.65 -8.90
C GLU A 37 -6.04 -2.45 -9.04
N ASP A 38 -6.26 -3.07 -10.20
CA ASP A 38 -7.46 -3.84 -10.47
C ASP A 38 -7.42 -5.25 -9.87
N SER A 39 -6.30 -5.63 -9.28
CA SER A 39 -6.18 -6.93 -8.63
C SER A 39 -6.91 -6.95 -7.30
N ASP A 40 -7.02 -8.12 -6.70
CA ASP A 40 -7.68 -8.27 -5.40
C ASP A 40 -6.94 -7.46 -4.34
N THR A 41 -7.72 -6.79 -3.49
CA THR A 41 -7.17 -6.08 -2.35
C THR A 41 -6.61 -7.08 -1.35
N LEU A 42 -5.35 -6.91 -0.99
CA LEU A 42 -4.68 -7.80 -0.03
C LEU A 42 -4.98 -7.39 1.41
N TYR A 43 -5.15 -6.10 1.64
CA TYR A 43 -5.42 -5.55 2.96
C TYR A 43 -6.08 -4.20 2.80
N ASP A 44 -6.95 -3.84 3.72
CA ASP A 44 -7.53 -2.51 3.76
C ASP A 44 -7.68 -2.05 5.21
N ASP A 45 -7.59 -0.76 5.41
CA ASP A 45 -7.75 -0.16 6.73
C ASP A 45 -8.00 1.33 6.54
N ILE A 46 -8.72 1.92 7.47
CA ILE A 46 -8.92 3.37 7.46
C ILE A 46 -7.64 4.11 7.85
N SER A 47 -6.71 3.43 8.50
CA SER A 47 -5.44 4.01 8.91
C SER A 47 -4.34 3.72 7.90
N PHE A 48 -3.75 4.78 7.35
CA PHE A 48 -2.61 4.65 6.44
C PHE A 48 -1.43 3.95 7.15
N GLU A 49 -1.20 4.31 8.40
CA GLU A 49 -0.11 3.72 9.19
C GLU A 49 -0.25 2.21 9.30
N LYS A 50 -1.46 1.71 9.50
CA LYS A 50 -1.69 0.27 9.59
C LYS A 50 -1.41 -0.42 8.26
N CYS A 51 -1.75 0.22 7.16
CA CYS A 51 -1.43 -0.30 5.83
C CYS A 51 0.08 -0.39 5.62
N VAL A 52 0.82 0.64 6.05
CA VAL A 52 2.27 0.65 5.97
C VAL A 52 2.86 -0.49 6.79
N VAL A 53 2.39 -0.66 8.01
CA VAL A 53 2.87 -1.73 8.89
C VAL A 53 2.59 -3.09 8.26
N TRP A 54 1.41 -3.27 7.68
CA TRP A 54 1.08 -4.51 7.00
C TRP A 54 2.08 -4.81 5.88
N CYS A 55 2.40 -3.81 5.06
CA CYS A 55 3.35 -3.98 3.96
C CYS A 55 4.74 -4.36 4.47
N LEU A 56 5.16 -3.75 5.57
CA LEU A 56 6.48 -4.01 6.13
C LEU A 56 6.59 -5.40 6.75
N ASN A 57 5.47 -5.97 7.19
CA ASN A 57 5.45 -7.29 7.83
C ASN A 57 5.09 -8.43 6.87
N SER A 58 4.86 -8.11 5.62
CA SER A 58 4.43 -9.12 4.63
C SER A 58 5.59 -9.68 3.83
#